data_a0f6efca9945613b543d82bd4c051662
#
_entry.id   a0f6efca9945613b543d82bd4c051662
#
_cell.length_a   1.000
_cell.length_b   1.000
_cell.length_c   1.000
_cell.angle_alpha   90.00
_cell.angle_beta   90.00
_cell.angle_gamma   90.00
#
_symmetry.space_group_name_H-M   'P 1'
#
loop_
_entity.id
_entity.type
_entity.pdbx_description
1 polymer ?
#
loop_
_entity_poly.entity_id
_entity_poly.type
_entity_poly.pdbx_seq_one_letter_code
_entity_poly.pdbx_strand_id
1 'polypeptide(L)'
;NVMAFPQDYAAMMTRMMEIREIPKVVGIDIGGFTSDYLLMRSGRPDMDYCDSLEKGVITMYNDIISSINSEYDMLLEEADIDSIIKGKTQYYEEAVVQAVETMVQNFVTDLLNSIRERGIDTKSTYTVFIGGGAVLLKR
;
A
#
# COMPACT_ATOMS: atom_id res chain seq x y z
N ASN A 1 17.26 -20.88 -15.28
CA ASN A 1 16.12 -19.96 -15.27
C ASN A 1 16.52 -18.64 -14.67
N VAL A 2 16.68 -17.64 -15.52
CA VAL A 2 16.91 -16.27 -15.08
C VAL A 2 15.56 -15.68 -14.71
N MET A 3 15.34 -15.48 -13.42
CA MET A 3 14.15 -14.77 -12.97
C MET A 3 14.47 -13.27 -12.92
N ALA A 4 13.80 -12.51 -13.78
CA ALA A 4 13.90 -11.06 -13.76
C ALA A 4 12.92 -10.52 -12.72
N PHE A 5 13.44 -10.02 -11.61
CA PHE A 5 12.64 -9.28 -10.66
C PHE A 5 12.44 -7.85 -11.16
N PRO A 6 11.25 -7.25 -10.97
CA PRO A 6 11.11 -5.82 -11.12
C PRO A 6 12.16 -5.09 -10.26
N GLN A 7 12.58 -3.93 -10.71
CA GLN A 7 13.62 -3.14 -10.00
C GLN A 7 13.28 -2.91 -8.53
N ASP A 8 11.98 -2.78 -8.24
CA ASP A 8 11.48 -2.55 -6.88
C ASP A 8 11.66 -3.77 -5.98
N TYR A 9 11.67 -4.98 -6.53
CA TYR A 9 11.89 -6.19 -5.76
C TYR A 9 13.33 -6.31 -5.25
N ALA A 10 14.32 -5.75 -5.96
CA ALA A 10 15.69 -5.76 -5.48
C ALA A 10 15.84 -4.97 -4.17
N ALA A 11 15.23 -3.80 -4.10
CA ALA A 11 15.21 -2.98 -2.88
C ALA A 11 14.43 -3.67 -1.75
N MET A 12 13.32 -4.30 -2.09
CA MET A 12 12.51 -5.07 -1.14
C MET A 12 13.30 -6.22 -0.56
N MET A 13 13.96 -7.01 -1.41
CA MET A 13 14.76 -8.17 -0.99
C MET A 13 15.91 -7.76 -0.08
N THR A 14 16.56 -6.63 -0.35
CA THR A 14 17.64 -6.12 0.49
C THR A 14 17.18 -5.87 1.92
N ARG A 15 16.01 -5.26 2.08
CA ARG A 15 15.41 -5.02 3.40
C ARG A 15 14.95 -6.31 4.06
N MET A 16 14.38 -7.23 3.29
CA MET A 16 13.89 -8.49 3.82
C MET A 16 15.02 -9.42 4.24
N MET A 17 16.23 -9.28 3.67
CA MET A 17 17.41 -10.01 4.11
C MET A 17 17.79 -9.74 5.56
N GLU A 18 17.48 -8.55 6.08
CA GLU A 18 17.73 -8.20 7.47
C GLU A 18 16.87 -8.98 8.45
N ILE A 19 15.76 -9.53 7.97
CA ILE A 19 14.79 -10.29 8.79
C ILE A 19 14.66 -11.74 8.31
N ARG A 20 15.70 -12.26 7.66
CA ARG A 20 15.73 -13.64 7.13
C ARG A 20 15.55 -14.74 8.17
N GLU A 21 15.77 -14.41 9.44
CA GLU A 21 15.53 -15.32 10.56
C GLU A 21 14.04 -15.61 10.75
N ILE A 22 13.18 -14.74 10.27
CA ILE A 22 11.73 -14.92 10.40
C ILE A 22 11.28 -15.92 9.33
N PRO A 23 10.58 -17.01 9.73
CA PRO A 23 10.24 -18.08 8.79
C PRO A 23 9.36 -17.64 7.62
N LYS A 24 8.49 -16.66 7.83
CA LYS A 24 7.51 -16.27 6.83
C LYS A 24 7.28 -14.75 6.88
N VAL A 25 7.68 -14.08 5.81
CA VAL A 25 7.60 -12.62 5.69
C VAL A 25 7.03 -12.26 4.33
N VAL A 26 6.07 -11.35 4.29
CA VAL A 26 5.61 -10.77 3.03
C VAL A 26 6.07 -9.31 2.94
N GLY A 27 6.73 -8.98 1.85
CA GLY A 27 7.06 -7.61 1.50
C GLY A 27 6.01 -7.05 0.55
N ILE A 28 5.55 -5.85 0.84
CA ILE A 28 4.55 -5.15 0.02
C ILE A 28 5.13 -3.80 -0.36
N ASP A 29 5.31 -3.60 -1.66
CA ASP A 29 5.78 -2.33 -2.23
C ASP A 29 4.59 -1.59 -2.82
N ILE A 30 4.17 -0.51 -2.17
CA ILE A 30 3.04 0.30 -2.63
C ILE A 30 3.58 1.39 -3.55
N GLY A 31 3.41 1.19 -4.85
CA GLY A 31 3.82 2.13 -5.89
C GLY A 31 2.71 3.09 -6.30
N GLY A 32 2.95 3.84 -7.38
CA GLY A 32 2.01 4.82 -7.90
C GLY A 32 0.74 4.21 -8.49
N PHE A 33 0.91 3.25 -9.39
CA PHE A 33 -0.22 2.61 -10.11
C PHE A 33 -0.43 1.17 -9.69
N THR A 34 0.61 0.51 -9.21
CA THR A 34 0.56 -0.89 -8.79
C THR A 34 1.21 -1.08 -7.44
N SER A 35 0.81 -2.13 -6.76
CA SER A 35 1.48 -2.60 -5.56
C SER A 35 1.97 -4.02 -5.81
N ASP A 36 3.23 -4.25 -5.49
CA ASP A 36 3.88 -5.54 -5.68
C ASP A 36 4.02 -6.23 -4.33
N TYR A 37 3.87 -7.54 -4.30
CA TYR A 37 4.13 -8.29 -3.09
C TYR A 37 4.99 -9.52 -3.38
N LEU A 38 5.74 -9.92 -2.37
CA LEU A 38 6.64 -11.08 -2.43
C LEU A 38 6.66 -11.77 -1.08
N LEU A 39 6.35 -13.06 -1.08
CA LEU A 39 6.48 -13.89 0.12
C LEU A 39 7.90 -14.45 0.20
N MET A 40 8.52 -14.30 1.36
CA MET A 40 9.82 -14.89 1.68
C MET A 40 9.63 -15.98 2.73
N ARG A 41 10.25 -17.13 2.52
CA ARG A 41 10.28 -18.24 3.48
C ARG A 41 11.71 -18.52 3.89
N SER A 42 12.03 -18.24 5.15
CA SER A 42 13.39 -18.40 5.70
C SER A 42 14.47 -17.76 4.82
N GLY A 43 14.22 -16.53 4.39
CA GLY A 43 15.15 -15.75 3.59
C GLY A 43 15.15 -16.07 2.09
N ARG A 44 14.23 -16.91 1.62
CA ARG A 44 14.15 -17.29 0.20
C ARG A 44 12.82 -16.86 -0.40
N PRO A 45 12.82 -16.24 -1.59
CA PRO A 45 11.58 -15.85 -2.25
C PRO A 45 10.78 -17.09 -2.67
N ASP A 46 9.47 -17.05 -2.39
CA ASP A 46 8.52 -18.05 -2.87
C ASP A 46 7.80 -17.46 -4.09
N MET A 47 8.21 -17.91 -5.27
CA MET A 47 7.73 -17.34 -6.53
C MET A 47 6.29 -17.70 -6.85
N ASP A 48 5.70 -18.66 -6.15
CA ASP A 48 4.27 -18.95 -6.29
C ASP A 48 3.41 -17.87 -5.59
N TYR A 49 4.03 -17.07 -4.73
CA TYR A 49 3.37 -16.04 -3.94
C TYR A 49 4.04 -14.68 -4.15
N CYS A 50 4.18 -14.29 -5.41
CA CYS A 50 4.59 -12.94 -5.77
C CYS A 50 3.77 -12.48 -6.98
N ASP A 51 3.32 -11.25 -6.94
CA ASP A 51 2.54 -10.68 -8.05
C ASP A 51 2.45 -9.16 -7.90
N SER A 52 1.86 -8.55 -8.91
CA SER A 52 1.59 -7.12 -8.99
C SER A 52 0.07 -6.91 -9.00
N LEU A 53 -0.40 -5.98 -8.17
CA LEU A 53 -1.81 -5.62 -8.08
C LEU A 53 -2.01 -4.23 -8.67
N GLU A 54 -3.09 -4.04 -9.44
CA GLU A 54 -3.46 -2.73 -9.99
C GLU A 54 -4.09 -1.83 -8.92
N LYS A 55 -3.37 -1.64 -7.82
CA LYS A 55 -3.77 -0.81 -6.68
C LYS A 55 -2.57 0.02 -6.26
N GLY A 56 -2.54 1.27 -6.64
CA GLY A 56 -1.45 2.16 -6.31
C GLY A 56 -1.92 3.48 -5.73
N VAL A 57 -0.99 4.26 -5.19
CA VAL A 57 -1.28 5.52 -4.49
C VAL A 57 -1.90 6.54 -5.43
N ILE A 58 -1.45 6.59 -6.69
CA ILE A 58 -1.99 7.56 -7.67
C ILE A 58 -3.46 7.22 -7.98
N THR A 59 -3.78 5.94 -8.14
CA THR A 59 -5.17 5.52 -8.34
C THR A 59 -6.04 5.87 -7.13
N MET A 60 -5.50 5.70 -5.93
CA MET A 60 -6.18 6.10 -4.70
C MET A 60 -6.44 7.62 -4.68
N TYR A 61 -5.43 8.43 -4.96
CA TYR A 61 -5.60 9.89 -5.00
C TYR A 61 -6.68 10.31 -6.00
N ASN A 62 -6.65 9.74 -7.21
CA ASN A 62 -7.62 10.05 -8.25
C ASN A 62 -9.05 9.69 -7.83
N ASP A 63 -9.23 8.54 -7.18
CA ASP A 63 -10.53 8.11 -6.68
C ASP A 63 -11.05 9.04 -5.58
N ILE A 64 -10.18 9.45 -4.67
CA ILE A 64 -10.54 10.39 -3.58
C ILE A 64 -10.93 11.75 -4.16
N ILE A 65 -10.12 12.29 -5.06
CA ILE A 65 -10.38 13.59 -5.69
C ILE A 65 -11.74 13.57 -6.39
N SER A 66 -12.00 12.52 -7.17
CA SER A 66 -13.25 12.36 -7.90
C SER A 66 -14.45 12.23 -6.96
N SER A 67 -14.33 11.43 -5.91
CA SER A 67 -15.41 11.19 -4.95
C SER A 67 -15.76 12.45 -4.16
N ILE A 68 -14.76 13.17 -3.67
CA ILE A 68 -14.98 14.41 -2.91
C ILE A 68 -15.59 15.49 -3.80
N ASN A 69 -15.14 15.59 -5.04
CA ASN A 69 -15.73 16.54 -6.00
C ASN A 69 -17.22 16.21 -6.25
N SER A 70 -17.54 14.94 -6.40
CA SER A 70 -18.91 14.50 -6.67
C SER A 70 -19.84 14.73 -5.47
N GLU A 71 -19.38 14.42 -4.25
CA GLU A 71 -20.23 14.49 -3.06
C GLU A 71 -20.28 15.87 -2.41
N TYR A 72 -19.17 16.59 -2.41
CA TYR A 72 -19.03 17.84 -1.66
C TYR A 72 -18.81 19.06 -2.54
N ASP A 73 -18.78 18.87 -3.87
CA ASP A 73 -18.52 19.93 -4.83
C ASP A 73 -17.23 20.70 -4.49
N MET A 74 -16.20 19.95 -4.09
CA MET A 74 -14.92 20.49 -3.67
C MET A 74 -13.81 19.79 -4.46
N LEU A 75 -12.96 20.56 -5.09
CA LEU A 75 -11.84 20.04 -5.88
C LEU A 75 -10.57 20.05 -5.03
N LEU A 76 -10.24 18.87 -4.50
CA LEU A 76 -9.00 18.67 -3.77
C LEU A 76 -7.83 18.42 -4.72
N GLU A 77 -6.64 18.75 -4.25
CA GLU A 77 -5.37 18.37 -4.88
C GLU A 77 -4.72 17.26 -4.07
N GLU A 78 -3.71 16.61 -4.63
CA GLU A 78 -2.96 15.58 -3.90
C GLU A 78 -2.34 16.12 -2.61
N ALA A 79 -1.86 17.38 -2.63
CA ALA A 79 -1.31 18.03 -1.45
C ALA A 79 -2.34 18.15 -0.31
N ASP A 80 -3.61 18.35 -0.64
CA ASP A 80 -4.67 18.41 0.36
C ASP A 80 -4.86 17.05 1.02
N ILE A 81 -4.85 15.98 0.22
CA ILE A 81 -4.99 14.61 0.73
C ILE A 81 -3.80 14.27 1.62
N ASP A 82 -2.59 14.61 1.20
CA ASP A 82 -1.38 14.38 2.01
C ASP A 82 -1.45 15.12 3.34
N SER A 83 -1.94 16.34 3.35
CA SER A 83 -2.12 17.11 4.58
C SER A 83 -3.09 16.42 5.54
N ILE A 84 -4.20 15.91 5.02
CA ILE A 84 -5.19 15.19 5.82
C ILE A 84 -4.60 13.90 6.38
N ILE A 85 -3.88 13.13 5.56
CA ILE A 85 -3.21 11.88 5.99
C ILE A 85 -2.20 12.16 7.11
N LYS A 86 -1.50 13.28 7.04
CA LYS A 86 -0.50 13.67 8.05
C LYS A 86 -1.13 14.28 9.32
N GLY A 87 -2.44 14.37 9.38
CA GLY A 87 -3.14 14.90 10.53
C GLY A 87 -3.28 16.42 10.55
N LYS A 88 -2.90 17.10 9.47
CA LYS A 88 -3.05 18.55 9.34
C LYS A 88 -4.42 18.88 8.78
N THR A 89 -5.45 18.75 9.64
CA THR A 89 -6.84 18.77 9.22
C THR A 89 -7.58 20.07 9.51
N GLN A 90 -6.94 21.05 10.16
CA GLN A 90 -7.58 22.26 10.65
C GLN A 90 -8.18 23.18 9.57
N TYR A 91 -7.75 23.01 8.32
CA TYR A 91 -8.22 23.84 7.21
C TYR A 91 -9.34 23.18 6.39
N TYR A 92 -9.80 22.02 6.82
CA TYR A 92 -10.79 21.24 6.06
C TYR A 92 -12.03 20.98 6.90
N GLU A 93 -13.18 20.90 6.25
CA GLU A 93 -14.42 20.50 6.92
C GLU A 93 -14.29 19.07 7.46
N GLU A 94 -14.83 18.84 8.64
CA GLU A 94 -14.73 17.54 9.30
C GLU A 94 -15.30 16.41 8.45
N ALA A 95 -16.43 16.65 7.76
CA ALA A 95 -17.02 15.64 6.88
C ALA A 95 -16.09 15.23 5.74
N VAL A 96 -15.37 16.19 5.16
CA VAL A 96 -14.37 15.93 4.10
C VAL A 96 -13.19 15.16 4.67
N VAL A 97 -12.69 15.56 5.84
CA VAL A 97 -11.59 14.85 6.51
C VAL A 97 -11.95 13.39 6.75
N GLN A 98 -13.14 13.12 7.30
CA GLN A 98 -13.59 11.76 7.56
C GLN A 98 -13.78 10.96 6.28
N ALA A 99 -14.30 11.56 5.23
CA ALA A 99 -14.47 10.90 3.95
C ALA A 99 -13.11 10.49 3.34
N VAL A 100 -12.12 11.38 3.37
CA VAL A 100 -10.78 11.10 2.88
C VAL A 100 -10.14 9.98 3.72
N GLU A 101 -10.19 10.07 5.02
CA GLU A 101 -9.60 9.06 5.92
C GLU A 101 -10.24 7.69 5.72
N THR A 102 -11.55 7.64 5.51
CA THR A 102 -12.26 6.39 5.24
C THR A 102 -11.81 5.79 3.91
N MET A 103 -11.65 6.59 2.87
CA MET A 103 -11.21 6.10 1.56
C MET A 103 -9.76 5.60 1.60
N VAL A 104 -8.89 6.27 2.35
CA VAL A 104 -7.50 5.80 2.55
C VAL A 104 -7.50 4.45 3.27
N GLN A 105 -8.28 4.35 4.34
CA GLN A 105 -8.40 3.10 5.10
C GLN A 105 -8.95 1.96 4.24
N ASN A 106 -9.94 2.25 3.41
CA ASN A 106 -10.53 1.27 2.50
C ASN A 106 -9.50 0.80 1.46
N PHE A 107 -8.68 1.72 0.95
CA PHE A 107 -7.60 1.35 0.01
C PHE A 107 -6.64 0.34 0.64
N VAL A 108 -6.18 0.61 1.85
CA VAL A 108 -5.28 -0.30 2.57
C VAL A 108 -5.94 -1.64 2.84
N THR A 109 -7.18 -1.63 3.32
CA THR A 109 -7.94 -2.85 3.61
C THR A 109 -8.14 -3.68 2.34
N ASP A 110 -8.51 -3.06 1.23
CA ASP A 110 -8.73 -3.75 -0.04
C ASP A 110 -7.43 -4.35 -0.57
N LEU A 111 -6.31 -3.63 -0.42
CA LEU A 111 -4.99 -4.13 -0.80
C LEU A 111 -4.65 -5.41 -0.01
N LEU A 112 -4.80 -5.37 1.30
CA LEU A 112 -4.50 -6.52 2.16
C LEU A 112 -5.44 -7.70 1.90
N ASN A 113 -6.72 -7.41 1.63
CA ASN A 113 -7.69 -8.44 1.27
C ASN A 113 -7.35 -9.10 -0.07
N SER A 114 -6.88 -8.32 -1.04
CA SER A 114 -6.45 -8.86 -2.34
C SER A 114 -5.27 -9.81 -2.19
N ILE A 115 -4.33 -9.48 -1.31
CA ILE A 115 -3.18 -10.33 -0.99
C ILE A 115 -3.65 -11.61 -0.28
N ARG A 116 -4.61 -11.48 0.64
CA ARG A 116 -5.19 -12.62 1.35
C ARG A 116 -5.90 -13.59 0.41
N GLU A 117 -6.63 -13.08 -0.58
CA GLU A 117 -7.28 -13.89 -1.60
C GLU A 117 -6.29 -14.70 -2.43
N ARG A 118 -5.04 -14.26 -2.48
CA ARG A 118 -3.95 -14.95 -3.17
C ARG A 118 -3.17 -15.92 -2.27
N GLY A 119 -3.66 -16.14 -1.06
CA GLY A 119 -3.14 -17.16 -0.16
C GLY A 119 -2.16 -16.67 0.91
N ILE A 120 -2.00 -15.35 1.07
CA ILE A 120 -1.13 -14.79 2.11
C ILE A 120 -1.99 -14.10 3.17
N ASP A 121 -1.99 -14.67 4.37
CA ASP A 121 -2.67 -14.06 5.52
C ASP A 121 -1.70 -13.10 6.24
N THR A 122 -1.92 -11.81 6.07
CA THR A 122 -1.07 -10.78 6.69
C THR A 122 -1.21 -10.71 8.21
N LYS A 123 -2.22 -11.35 8.80
CA LYS A 123 -2.37 -11.42 10.26
C LYS A 123 -1.43 -12.44 10.88
N SER A 124 -1.11 -13.52 10.16
CA SER A 124 -0.23 -14.61 10.63
C SER A 124 1.16 -14.54 10.00
N THR A 125 1.40 -13.61 9.09
CA THR A 125 2.66 -13.45 8.39
C THR A 125 3.27 -12.09 8.77
N TYR A 126 4.56 -12.08 9.07
CA TYR A 126 5.25 -10.81 9.31
C TYR A 126 5.20 -9.97 8.01
N THR A 127 4.71 -8.74 8.11
CA THR A 127 4.46 -7.91 6.96
C THR A 127 5.35 -6.68 6.97
N VAL A 128 6.05 -6.43 5.86
CA VAL A 128 6.94 -5.28 5.68
C VAL A 128 6.40 -4.43 4.54
N PHE A 129 6.15 -3.17 4.81
CA PHE A 129 5.71 -2.22 3.79
C PHE A 129 6.86 -1.33 3.36
N ILE A 130 7.02 -1.17 2.05
CA ILE A 130 8.03 -0.31 1.44
C ILE A 130 7.41 0.52 0.32
N GLY A 131 8.22 1.37 -0.31
CA GLY A 131 7.77 2.22 -1.41
C GLY A 131 7.16 3.54 -0.95
N GLY A 132 6.82 4.39 -1.92
CA GLY A 132 6.29 5.73 -1.66
C GLY A 132 4.96 5.75 -0.94
N GLY A 133 4.15 4.70 -1.09
CA GLY A 133 2.85 4.57 -0.42
C GLY A 133 2.92 4.04 1.01
N ALA A 134 4.09 3.61 1.48
CA ALA A 134 4.23 3.05 2.82
C ALA A 134 3.88 4.05 3.92
N VAL A 135 3.97 5.34 3.65
CA VAL A 135 3.60 6.41 4.59
C VAL A 135 2.13 6.34 5.01
N LEU A 136 1.27 5.75 4.17
CA LEU A 136 -0.16 5.60 4.47
C LEU A 136 -0.43 4.69 5.67
N LEU A 137 0.56 3.89 6.04
CA LEU A 137 0.44 2.85 7.06
C LEU A 137 1.09 3.24 8.38
N LYS A 138 1.70 4.41 8.43
CA LYS A 138 2.36 4.95 9.64
C LYS A 138 1.37 5.71 10.53
N ARG A 139 0.34 5.04 10.95
CA ARG A 139 -0.63 5.63 11.87
C ARG A 139 -0.61 4.90 13.20
#